data_25b100804741f214f26f467f3a6fdf24
#
_entry.id   25b100804741f214f26f467f3a6fdf24
#
_cell.length_a   1.000
_cell.length_b   1.000
_cell.length_c   1.000
_cell.angle_alpha   90.00
_cell.angle_beta   90.00
_cell.angle_gamma   90.00
#
_symmetry.space_group_name_H-M   'P 1'
#
loop_
_entity.id
_entity.type
_entity.pdbx_description
1 polymer ?
#
loop_
_entity_poly.entity_id
_entity_poly.type
_entity_poly.pdbx_seq_one_letter_code
_entity_poly.pdbx_strand_id
1 'polypeptide(L)'
;MTFTTPLNYISFLWGSPDTYNTLTVNSTGGGSQTFTATGVGFGTAFPVTNGDQAFMQAVQFQGLSGSLITSLVFNSTVDAFEAAHFTAQVPEPETYALMLAGLGAIGFMSRRRRKTN
;
A
#
# COMPACT_ATOMS: atom_id res chain seq x y z
N MET A 1 2.66 -3.74 12.05
CA MET A 1 3.67 -3.82 10.96
C MET A 1 3.98 -2.41 10.48
N THR A 2 5.19 -1.92 10.72
CA THR A 2 5.62 -0.57 10.33
C THR A 2 6.70 -0.69 9.27
N PHE A 3 6.62 0.14 8.22
CA PHE A 3 7.54 0.08 7.10
C PHE A 3 8.65 1.12 7.28
N THR A 4 9.92 0.71 7.14
CA THR A 4 11.06 1.62 7.18
C THR A 4 11.05 2.57 5.99
N THR A 5 10.56 2.10 4.84
CA THR A 5 10.28 2.90 3.66
C THR A 5 8.79 2.85 3.38
N PRO A 6 8.06 3.98 3.37
CA PRO A 6 6.63 3.99 3.07
C PRO A 6 6.32 3.39 1.71
N LEU A 7 5.17 2.71 1.61
CA LEU A 7 4.75 1.96 0.43
C LEU A 7 3.71 2.73 -0.37
N ASN A 8 3.75 2.60 -1.69
CA ASN A 8 2.64 3.07 -2.55
C ASN A 8 1.57 1.99 -2.74
N TYR A 9 1.89 0.72 -2.46
CA TYR A 9 0.99 -0.41 -2.63
C TYR A 9 1.33 -1.53 -1.68
N ILE A 10 0.32 -2.21 -1.15
CA ILE A 10 0.45 -3.47 -0.44
C ILE A 10 -0.79 -4.33 -0.64
N SER A 11 -0.59 -5.62 -0.81
CA SER A 11 -1.67 -6.61 -0.85
C SER A 11 -1.31 -7.82 0.00
N PHE A 12 -2.33 -8.52 0.48
CA PHE A 12 -2.16 -9.77 1.21
C PHE A 12 -3.46 -10.58 1.19
N LEU A 13 -3.36 -11.83 1.61
CA LEU A 13 -4.51 -12.68 1.87
C LEU A 13 -4.92 -12.54 3.35
N TRP A 14 -6.15 -12.09 3.59
CA TRP A 14 -6.77 -12.07 4.91
C TRP A 14 -7.43 -13.41 5.12
N GLY A 15 -6.83 -14.25 5.95
CA GLY A 15 -7.31 -15.59 6.23
C GLY A 15 -8.36 -15.59 7.33
N SER A 16 -9.34 -16.46 7.18
CA SER A 16 -10.33 -16.71 8.23
C SER A 16 -10.90 -15.42 8.84
N PRO A 17 -11.41 -14.47 8.01
CA PRO A 17 -11.81 -13.17 8.52
C PRO A 17 -13.00 -13.29 9.48
N ASP A 18 -12.87 -12.64 10.63
CA ASP A 18 -13.88 -12.60 11.67
C ASP A 18 -14.43 -11.19 11.87
N THR A 19 -15.63 -11.09 12.42
CA THR A 19 -16.31 -9.80 12.68
C THR A 19 -15.55 -8.97 13.73
N TYR A 20 -14.70 -9.58 14.53
CA TYR A 20 -13.89 -8.92 15.56
C TYR A 20 -12.48 -8.54 15.07
N ASN A 21 -12.14 -8.84 13.83
CA ASN A 21 -10.86 -8.44 13.25
C ASN A 21 -10.96 -7.01 12.71
N THR A 22 -9.94 -6.20 13.01
CA THR A 22 -9.83 -4.82 12.55
C THR A 22 -8.44 -4.58 11.97
N LEU A 23 -8.40 -3.97 10.81
CA LEU A 23 -7.16 -3.52 10.17
C LEU A 23 -7.16 -2.00 10.11
N THR A 24 -6.11 -1.37 10.59
CA THR A 24 -5.90 0.06 10.43
C THR A 24 -4.73 0.29 9.50
N VAL A 25 -4.94 1.07 8.46
CA VAL A 25 -3.92 1.51 7.50
C VAL A 25 -3.56 2.94 7.82
N ASN A 26 -2.31 3.18 8.20
CA ASN A 26 -1.78 4.52 8.45
C ASN A 26 -0.97 4.99 7.24
N SER A 27 -1.05 6.28 6.95
CA SER A 27 -0.40 6.88 5.81
C SER A 27 0.38 8.15 6.19
N THR A 28 1.24 8.59 5.28
CA THR A 28 1.96 9.86 5.43
C THR A 28 0.97 11.01 5.57
N GLY A 29 1.36 12.05 6.31
CA GLY A 29 0.48 13.18 6.60
C GLY A 29 -0.51 12.94 7.74
N GLY A 30 -0.36 11.83 8.49
CA GLY A 30 -1.21 11.52 9.65
C GLY A 30 -2.55 10.89 9.28
N GLY A 31 -2.74 10.46 8.03
CA GLY A 31 -3.94 9.76 7.59
C GLY A 31 -4.06 8.36 8.23
N SER A 32 -5.28 7.98 8.58
CA SER A 32 -5.59 6.68 9.17
C SER A 32 -6.97 6.23 8.72
N GLN A 33 -7.07 4.98 8.27
CA GLN A 33 -8.34 4.40 7.86
C GLN A 33 -8.48 2.99 8.42
N THR A 34 -9.68 2.67 8.89
CA THR A 34 -10.02 1.38 9.49
C THR A 34 -10.80 0.53 8.51
N PHE A 35 -10.49 -0.76 8.49
CA PHE A 35 -11.12 -1.76 7.63
C PHE A 35 -11.54 -2.96 8.46
N THR A 36 -12.73 -3.49 8.16
CA THR A 36 -13.24 -4.71 8.79
C THR A 36 -13.83 -5.65 7.74
N ALA A 37 -13.91 -6.92 8.06
CA ALA A 37 -14.54 -7.92 7.18
C ALA A 37 -16.04 -7.66 6.96
N THR A 38 -16.68 -6.89 7.85
CA THR A 38 -18.11 -6.54 7.76
C THR A 38 -18.40 -5.34 6.84
N GLY A 39 -17.35 -4.78 6.22
CA GLY A 39 -17.50 -3.78 5.16
C GLY A 39 -17.01 -2.38 5.50
N VAL A 40 -16.65 -2.10 6.75
CA VAL A 40 -16.07 -0.79 7.10
C VAL A 40 -14.77 -0.59 6.31
N GLY A 41 -14.65 0.52 5.66
CA GLY A 41 -13.50 0.88 4.82
C GLY A 41 -13.56 0.30 3.41
N PHE A 42 -14.08 -0.92 3.24
CA PHE A 42 -14.20 -1.54 1.92
C PHE A 42 -15.50 -1.20 1.20
N GLY A 43 -16.51 -0.70 1.92
CA GLY A 43 -17.84 -0.40 1.36
C GLY A 43 -18.71 -1.63 1.16
N THR A 44 -18.18 -2.82 1.29
CA THR A 44 -18.92 -4.08 1.19
C THR A 44 -18.33 -5.12 2.13
N ALA A 45 -19.17 -5.95 2.73
CA ALA A 45 -18.72 -7.06 3.58
C ALA A 45 -18.06 -8.16 2.74
N PHE A 46 -17.13 -8.88 3.35
CA PHE A 46 -16.62 -10.10 2.74
C PHE A 46 -17.74 -11.14 2.62
N PRO A 47 -17.66 -12.05 1.62
CA PRO A 47 -18.68 -13.08 1.44
C PRO A 47 -18.82 -14.01 2.64
N VAL A 48 -17.72 -14.22 3.39
CA VAL A 48 -17.67 -15.07 4.59
C VAL A 48 -16.96 -14.28 5.70
N THR A 49 -17.61 -14.14 6.84
CA THR A 49 -17.09 -13.36 7.98
C THR A 49 -17.23 -14.11 9.32
N ASN A 50 -17.29 -15.43 9.29
CA ASN A 50 -17.54 -16.26 10.46
C ASN A 50 -16.33 -17.09 10.91
N GLY A 51 -15.12 -16.70 10.49
CA GLY A 51 -13.91 -17.42 10.88
C GLY A 51 -13.74 -18.78 10.20
N ASP A 52 -14.33 -18.97 9.04
CA ASP A 52 -14.12 -20.17 8.23
C ASP A 52 -12.65 -20.27 7.80
N GLN A 53 -11.93 -21.23 8.34
CA GLN A 53 -10.49 -21.43 8.10
C GLN A 53 -10.17 -21.78 6.64
N ALA A 54 -11.14 -22.22 5.87
CA ALA A 54 -10.97 -22.50 4.45
C ALA A 54 -11.12 -21.23 3.58
N PHE A 55 -11.63 -20.13 4.14
CA PHE A 55 -11.86 -18.91 3.40
C PHE A 55 -10.70 -17.93 3.56
N MET A 56 -10.29 -17.34 2.44
CA MET A 56 -9.29 -16.25 2.40
C MET A 56 -9.80 -15.16 1.48
N GLN A 57 -9.65 -13.91 1.92
CA GLN A 57 -9.98 -12.74 1.12
C GLN A 57 -8.70 -12.02 0.69
N ALA A 58 -8.50 -11.87 -0.61
CA ALA A 58 -7.44 -11.01 -1.12
C ALA A 58 -7.83 -9.54 -0.91
N VAL A 59 -6.93 -8.78 -0.31
CA VAL A 59 -7.11 -7.34 -0.10
C VAL A 59 -5.90 -6.59 -0.62
N GLN A 60 -6.14 -5.36 -1.10
CA GLN A 60 -5.08 -4.50 -1.59
C GLN A 60 -5.34 -3.06 -1.17
N PHE A 61 -4.25 -2.34 -0.89
CA PHE A 61 -4.29 -0.94 -0.49
C PHE A 61 -3.29 -0.16 -1.33
N GLN A 62 -3.70 1.01 -1.76
CA GLN A 62 -2.89 1.89 -2.59
C GLN A 62 -2.93 3.30 -2.01
N GLY A 63 -1.77 3.95 -1.96
CA GLY A 63 -1.69 5.34 -1.60
C GLY A 63 -2.33 6.23 -2.67
N LEU A 64 -3.10 7.22 -2.23
CA LEU A 64 -3.80 8.16 -3.10
C LEU A 64 -3.24 9.56 -2.94
N SER A 65 -3.19 10.31 -4.04
CA SER A 65 -2.82 11.74 -4.05
C SER A 65 -1.45 12.01 -3.40
N GLY A 66 -0.46 11.17 -3.66
CA GLY A 66 0.89 11.31 -3.11
C GLY A 66 1.03 10.81 -1.67
N SER A 67 -0.03 10.32 -1.06
CA SER A 67 0.03 9.67 0.25
C SER A 67 0.64 8.28 0.13
N LEU A 68 1.46 7.89 1.11
CA LEU A 68 2.11 6.58 1.15
C LEU A 68 1.71 5.84 2.42
N ILE A 69 1.68 4.51 2.35
CA ILE A 69 1.33 3.66 3.48
C ILE A 69 2.54 3.53 4.39
N THR A 70 2.39 3.92 5.65
CA THR A 70 3.47 3.88 6.66
C THR A 70 3.40 2.68 7.57
N SER A 71 2.19 2.19 7.86
CA SER A 71 2.01 1.02 8.71
C SER A 71 0.64 0.36 8.52
N LEU A 72 0.60 -0.92 8.87
CA LEU A 72 -0.63 -1.69 9.05
C LEU A 72 -0.72 -2.13 10.51
N VAL A 73 -1.86 -1.91 11.13
CA VAL A 73 -2.15 -2.36 12.49
C VAL A 73 -3.24 -3.43 12.43
N PHE A 74 -2.85 -4.66 12.72
CA PHE A 74 -3.75 -5.80 12.79
C PHE A 74 -4.23 -5.94 14.23
N ASN A 75 -5.53 -5.91 14.44
CA ASN A 75 -6.13 -6.04 15.77
C ASN A 75 -7.22 -7.10 15.76
N SER A 76 -7.28 -7.87 16.82
CA SER A 76 -8.33 -8.87 17.04
C SER A 76 -8.68 -8.88 18.53
N THR A 77 -9.97 -8.80 18.85
CA THR A 77 -10.44 -8.83 20.25
C THR A 77 -10.58 -10.26 20.78
N VAL A 78 -10.50 -11.24 19.89
CA VAL A 78 -10.48 -12.70 20.21
C VAL A 78 -9.32 -13.28 19.37
N ASP A 79 -8.87 -14.49 19.61
CA ASP A 79 -7.81 -15.14 18.84
C ASP A 79 -8.24 -15.31 17.37
N ALA A 80 -7.57 -14.89 16.45
CA ALA A 80 -6.41 -14.49 15.79
C ALA A 80 -6.75 -13.61 14.57
N PHE A 81 -5.85 -12.76 14.14
CA PHE A 81 -5.88 -12.15 12.82
C PHE A 81 -4.89 -12.90 11.93
N GLU A 82 -5.36 -13.54 10.88
CA GLU A 82 -4.52 -14.29 9.94
C GLU A 82 -4.26 -13.50 8.68
N ALA A 83 -2.98 -13.33 8.34
CA ALA A 83 -2.56 -12.64 7.12
C ALA A 83 -1.33 -13.34 6.53
N ALA A 84 -1.31 -13.48 5.20
CA ALA A 84 -0.25 -14.18 4.49
C ALA A 84 -0.07 -13.63 3.08
N HIS A 85 1.00 -14.05 2.42
CA HIS A 85 1.29 -13.73 1.01
C HIS A 85 1.32 -12.22 0.75
N PHE A 86 2.16 -11.50 1.50
CA PHE A 86 2.32 -10.06 1.34
C PHE A 86 3.07 -9.72 0.05
N THR A 87 2.53 -8.78 -0.71
CA THR A 87 3.21 -8.14 -1.84
C THR A 87 3.20 -6.64 -1.62
N ALA A 88 4.35 -6.00 -1.73
CA ALA A 88 4.48 -4.58 -1.47
C ALA A 88 5.28 -3.89 -2.58
N GLN A 89 4.95 -2.64 -2.85
CA GLN A 89 5.69 -1.78 -3.77
C GLN A 89 6.13 -0.51 -3.05
N VAL A 90 7.41 -0.19 -3.23
CA VAL A 90 8.02 1.04 -2.74
C VAL A 90 8.06 2.03 -3.89
N PRO A 91 7.83 3.34 -3.67
CA PRO A 91 8.11 4.33 -4.69
C PRO A 91 9.57 4.21 -5.13
N GLU A 92 9.83 4.31 -6.44
CA GLU A 92 11.17 4.21 -7.02
C GLU A 92 11.77 5.62 -7.24
N PRO A 93 12.24 6.31 -6.17
CA PRO A 93 12.77 7.67 -6.32
C PRO A 93 14.04 7.70 -7.18
N GLU A 94 14.82 6.62 -7.15
CA GLU A 94 16.04 6.51 -7.97
C GLU A 94 15.73 6.48 -9.47
N THR A 95 14.71 5.73 -9.88
CA THR A 95 14.28 5.68 -11.28
C THR A 95 13.85 7.05 -11.77
N TYR A 96 13.05 7.77 -11.00
CA TYR A 96 12.63 9.14 -11.34
C TYR A 96 13.82 10.09 -11.36
N ALA A 97 14.74 10.00 -10.42
CA ALA A 97 15.95 10.83 -10.40
C ALA A 97 16.82 10.57 -11.62
N LEU A 98 17.02 9.32 -12.02
CA LEU A 98 17.77 8.95 -13.22
C LEU A 98 17.07 9.42 -14.50
N MET A 99 15.75 9.32 -14.59
CA MET A 99 15.00 9.85 -15.73
C MET A 99 15.14 11.36 -15.85
N LEU A 100 15.00 12.11 -14.76
CA LEU A 100 15.16 13.56 -14.74
C LEU A 100 16.60 13.97 -15.08
N ALA A 101 17.60 13.25 -14.54
CA ALA A 101 19.00 13.48 -14.85
C ALA A 101 19.30 13.21 -16.33
N GLY A 102 18.76 12.10 -16.88
CA GLY A 102 18.90 11.76 -18.30
C GLY A 102 18.29 12.81 -19.22
N LEU A 103 17.07 13.25 -18.94
CA LEU A 103 16.40 14.29 -19.70
C LEU A 103 17.12 15.64 -19.61
N GLY A 104 17.63 15.99 -18.42
CA GLY A 104 18.42 17.20 -18.22
C GLY A 104 19.73 17.17 -19.02
N ALA A 105 20.43 16.03 -19.03
CA ALA A 105 21.67 15.84 -19.82
C ALA A 105 21.41 15.99 -21.33
N ILE A 106 20.35 15.36 -21.85
CA ILE A 106 19.95 15.47 -23.27
C ILE A 106 19.61 16.92 -23.61
N GLY A 107 18.83 17.60 -22.77
CA GLY A 107 18.48 19.00 -22.97
C GLY A 107 19.69 19.93 -22.98
N PHE A 108 20.67 19.69 -22.08
CA PHE A 108 21.93 20.45 -22.02
C PHE A 108 22.77 20.24 -23.29
N MET A 109 22.93 19.01 -23.73
CA MET A 109 23.69 18.68 -24.95
C MET A 109 23.05 19.30 -26.21
N SER A 110 21.74 19.27 -26.34
CA SER A 110 21.01 19.89 -27.42
C SER A 110 21.20 21.40 -27.45
N ARG A 111 21.18 22.07 -26.30
CA ARG A 111 21.43 23.50 -26.18
C ARG A 111 22.87 23.89 -26.55
N ARG A 112 23.85 23.07 -26.20
CA ARG A 112 25.26 23.28 -26.56
C ARG A 112 25.51 23.18 -28.06
N ARG A 113 24.85 22.25 -28.74
CA ARG A 113 24.94 22.13 -30.23
C ARG A 113 24.41 23.36 -30.94
N ARG A 114 23.36 24.00 -30.46
CA ARG A 114 22.80 25.24 -31.04
C ARG A 114 23.76 26.44 -30.94
N LYS A 115 24.59 26.49 -29.88
CA LYS A 115 25.55 27.60 -29.67
C LYS A 115 26.81 27.48 -30.52
N THR A 116 27.13 26.33 -31.09
CA THR A 116 28.32 26.11 -31.92
C THR A 116 28.06 26.27 -33.41
N ASN A 117 26.84 26.53 -33.79
CA ASN A 117 26.45 26.87 -35.15
C ASN A 117 26.09 28.34 -35.23
#